data_117f710e2237f3803e30999f14709c64
#
_entry.id   117f710e2237f3803e30999f14709c64
#
_cell.length_a   1.000
_cell.length_b   1.000
_cell.length_c   1.000
_cell.angle_alpha   90.00
_cell.angle_beta   90.00
_cell.angle_gamma   90.00
#
_symmetry.space_group_name_H-M   'P 1'
#
loop_
_entity.id
_entity.type
_entity.pdbx_description
1 polymer ?
#
loop_
_entity_poly.entity_id
_entity_poly.type
_entity_poly.pdbx_seq_one_letter_code
_entity_poly.pdbx_strand_id
1 'polypeptide(L)'
;MIRHRVAQSTKAGLMSALLLLAAVECFAAAAPMSIPQLALYQGADREKILIEGAKKEGAFMLYGSHTWYRTMVREFEKKYPFIKVSEYRTDGRNLIKRALEEIRAGQYIADVIATTGEQMDLMKREGVFLEHHVSDARNYPEDVKHKGKNGFFYVGHYETYASLGFNTSLIPLAEAPKTMLDLLHPKWKGKMSIVSTTTGTRWVGSTLENFGREYLEKIAEQEVKVQNMSGAGLSGLVVSGEVPLSPTIFDANITQAKQKGAPVDWQPLEPVVTTVAYAGMTLKAPHPHAALLYLDWLHSTEGQLMIQKGGLWSPREDIGSTAQKFKKSYIDEKYGVEEAEKKYVEWDKLMQQLFVRRK
;
A
#
# COMPACT_ATOMS: atom_id res chain seq x y z
N MET A 1 -29.02 -37.17 105.61
CA MET A 1 -28.06 -36.10 106.06
C MET A 1 -27.07 -35.88 104.99
N ILE A 2 -26.73 -34.62 104.74
CA ILE A 2 -25.64 -34.08 103.93
C ILE A 2 -25.93 -33.89 102.46
N ARG A 3 -26.12 -32.62 102.18
CA ARG A 3 -26.19 -31.98 100.84
C ARG A 3 -24.81 -31.96 100.13
N HIS A 4 -24.81 -32.19 98.85
CA HIS A 4 -23.74 -31.67 98.02
C HIS A 4 -24.32 -30.99 96.76
N ARG A 5 -24.02 -29.72 96.70
CA ARG A 5 -24.31 -28.87 95.56
C ARG A 5 -23.38 -29.25 94.36
N VAL A 6 -24.00 -29.43 93.24
CA VAL A 6 -23.27 -29.50 91.97
C VAL A 6 -23.38 -28.16 91.23
N ALA A 7 -22.24 -27.54 90.98
CA ALA A 7 -22.16 -26.30 90.27
C ALA A 7 -22.38 -26.52 88.78
N GLN A 8 -23.32 -25.79 88.19
CA GLN A 8 -23.51 -25.72 86.76
C GLN A 8 -22.49 -24.77 86.20
N SER A 9 -21.58 -25.28 85.34
CA SER A 9 -20.71 -24.47 84.44
C SER A 9 -21.41 -24.31 83.10
N THR A 10 -21.93 -23.14 82.82
CA THR A 10 -22.43 -22.70 81.57
C THR A 10 -21.23 -22.45 80.63
N LYS A 11 -21.01 -23.29 79.68
CA LYS A 11 -20.17 -23.04 78.53
C LYS A 11 -20.97 -22.31 77.44
N ALA A 12 -20.71 -21.01 77.28
CA ALA A 12 -21.19 -20.24 76.16
C ALA A 12 -20.37 -20.62 74.97
N GLY A 13 -21.00 -21.32 74.05
CA GLY A 13 -20.41 -21.59 72.74
C GLY A 13 -20.52 -20.34 71.85
N LEU A 14 -19.38 -19.69 71.53
CA LEU A 14 -19.31 -18.72 70.48
C LEU A 14 -19.42 -19.43 69.12
N MET A 15 -20.55 -19.27 68.48
CA MET A 15 -20.76 -19.65 67.11
C MET A 15 -20.23 -18.52 66.21
N SER A 16 -18.98 -18.64 65.76
CA SER A 16 -18.38 -17.75 64.72
C SER A 16 -19.06 -18.01 63.40
N ALA A 17 -20.02 -17.17 63.03
CA ALA A 17 -20.55 -17.13 61.68
C ALA A 17 -19.49 -16.52 60.77
N LEU A 18 -18.75 -17.34 60.01
CA LEU A 18 -17.93 -16.92 58.88
C LEU A 18 -18.87 -16.45 57.76
N LEU A 19 -19.08 -15.15 57.66
CA LEU A 19 -19.65 -14.53 56.47
C LEU A 19 -18.58 -14.59 55.37
N LEU A 20 -18.68 -15.58 54.45
CA LEU A 20 -18.03 -15.54 53.17
C LEU A 20 -18.70 -14.42 52.36
N LEU A 21 -18.09 -13.23 52.36
CA LEU A 21 -18.32 -12.24 51.30
C LEU A 21 -17.75 -12.80 50.02
N ALA A 22 -18.57 -13.45 49.20
CA ALA A 22 -18.29 -13.65 47.80
C ALA A 22 -18.28 -12.27 47.14
N ALA A 23 -17.09 -11.69 46.95
CA ALA A 23 -16.90 -10.55 46.06
C ALA A 23 -17.29 -11.00 44.67
N VAL A 24 -18.53 -10.79 44.29
CA VAL A 24 -18.92 -10.79 42.88
C VAL A 24 -18.24 -9.59 42.27
N GLU A 25 -17.06 -9.80 41.73
CA GLU A 25 -16.47 -8.83 40.80
C GLU A 25 -17.45 -8.71 39.64
N CYS A 26 -18.32 -7.71 39.75
CA CYS A 26 -19.14 -7.26 38.64
C CYS A 26 -18.17 -6.69 37.62
N PHE A 27 -17.68 -7.53 36.67
CA PHE A 27 -17.09 -7.07 35.46
C PHE A 27 -18.16 -6.22 34.76
N ALA A 28 -18.20 -4.94 35.10
CA ALA A 28 -18.91 -3.99 34.27
C ALA A 28 -18.37 -4.16 32.87
N ALA A 29 -19.15 -4.77 31.98
CA ALA A 29 -18.81 -4.87 30.58
C ALA A 29 -18.53 -3.44 30.14
N ALA A 30 -17.26 -3.17 29.80
CA ALA A 30 -16.88 -1.87 29.32
C ALA A 30 -17.81 -1.50 28.15
N ALA A 31 -18.33 -0.27 28.15
CA ALA A 31 -19.20 0.18 27.08
C ALA A 31 -18.49 -0.07 25.74
N PRO A 32 -19.20 -0.55 24.70
CA PRO A 32 -18.58 -0.85 23.43
C PRO A 32 -17.87 0.40 22.89
N MET A 33 -16.60 0.24 22.49
CA MET A 33 -15.83 1.33 21.91
C MET A 33 -16.53 1.88 20.66
N SER A 34 -16.56 3.19 20.52
CA SER A 34 -16.95 3.81 19.24
C SER A 34 -15.97 3.44 18.14
N ILE A 35 -16.40 3.46 16.89
CA ILE A 35 -15.54 3.09 15.75
C ILE A 35 -14.25 3.93 15.69
N PRO A 36 -14.25 5.26 15.93
CA PRO A 36 -13.00 6.02 16.00
C PRO A 36 -12.07 5.60 17.15
N GLN A 37 -12.62 5.20 18.29
CA GLN A 37 -11.82 4.67 19.40
C GLN A 37 -11.24 3.30 19.07
N LEU A 38 -12.03 2.41 18.47
CA LEU A 38 -11.58 1.09 18.01
C LEU A 38 -10.50 1.20 16.93
N ALA A 39 -10.64 2.13 15.98
CA ALA A 39 -9.67 2.34 14.93
C ALA A 39 -8.28 2.68 15.48
N LEU A 40 -8.21 3.42 16.59
CA LEU A 40 -6.96 3.83 17.24
C LEU A 40 -6.54 2.92 18.40
N TYR A 41 -7.36 1.95 18.79
CA TYR A 41 -7.09 1.06 19.92
C TYR A 41 -5.88 0.16 19.65
N GLN A 42 -4.97 0.03 20.64
CA GLN A 42 -3.72 -0.72 20.54
C GLN A 42 -3.57 -1.77 21.66
N GLY A 43 -4.65 -2.12 22.35
CA GLY A 43 -4.61 -3.16 23.38
C GLY A 43 -4.29 -4.54 22.83
N ALA A 44 -3.75 -5.41 23.67
CA ALA A 44 -3.35 -6.77 23.30
C ALA A 44 -4.52 -7.65 22.79
N ASP A 45 -5.75 -7.27 23.09
CA ASP A 45 -6.97 -7.93 22.66
C ASP A 45 -7.59 -7.33 21.37
N ARG A 46 -6.92 -6.36 20.72
CA ARG A 46 -7.40 -5.71 19.49
C ARG A 46 -7.82 -6.72 18.42
N GLU A 47 -6.95 -7.67 18.08
CA GLU A 47 -7.26 -8.66 17.05
C GLU A 47 -8.51 -9.48 17.41
N LYS A 48 -8.65 -9.89 18.68
CA LYS A 48 -9.81 -10.62 19.14
C LYS A 48 -11.11 -9.80 18.98
N ILE A 49 -11.08 -8.53 19.39
CA ILE A 49 -12.23 -7.62 19.25
C ILE A 49 -12.61 -7.47 17.77
N LEU A 50 -11.62 -7.25 16.89
CA LEU A 50 -11.86 -7.12 15.46
C LEU A 50 -12.44 -8.40 14.85
N ILE A 51 -11.93 -9.58 15.21
CA ILE A 51 -12.45 -10.87 14.75
C ILE A 51 -13.90 -11.07 15.19
N GLU A 52 -14.24 -10.78 16.45
CA GLU A 52 -15.60 -10.94 16.97
C GLU A 52 -16.60 -10.00 16.29
N GLY A 53 -16.18 -8.75 16.02
CA GLY A 53 -16.97 -7.78 15.26
C GLY A 53 -17.12 -8.19 13.79
N ALA A 54 -16.03 -8.52 13.12
CA ALA A 54 -16.01 -8.93 11.73
C ALA A 54 -16.82 -10.21 11.44
N LYS A 55 -16.89 -11.15 12.39
CA LYS A 55 -17.81 -12.31 12.31
C LYS A 55 -19.28 -11.90 12.25
N LYS A 56 -19.67 -10.83 12.94
CA LYS A 56 -21.03 -10.31 12.92
C LYS A 56 -21.32 -9.54 11.63
N GLU A 57 -20.31 -8.85 11.10
CA GLU A 57 -20.38 -8.11 9.84
C GLU A 57 -20.41 -9.06 8.63
N GLY A 58 -19.59 -10.10 8.63
CA GLY A 58 -19.54 -11.16 7.64
C GLY A 58 -18.99 -10.76 6.27
N ALA A 59 -18.78 -9.48 6.02
CA ALA A 59 -18.34 -8.96 4.73
C ALA A 59 -17.63 -7.62 4.86
N PHE A 60 -16.91 -7.19 3.79
CA PHE A 60 -16.58 -5.78 3.57
C PHE A 60 -16.38 -5.51 2.07
N MET A 61 -16.40 -4.22 1.67
CA MET A 61 -16.23 -3.75 0.32
C MET A 61 -14.89 -3.04 0.15
N LEU A 62 -14.05 -3.58 -0.75
CA LEU A 62 -12.77 -2.99 -1.15
C LEU A 62 -12.93 -2.27 -2.49
N TYR A 63 -12.64 -0.96 -2.51
CA TYR A 63 -12.44 -0.22 -3.76
C TYR A 63 -10.96 -0.16 -4.09
N GLY A 64 -10.54 -0.75 -5.21
CA GLY A 64 -9.13 -0.87 -5.59
C GLY A 64 -8.84 -0.45 -7.02
N SER A 65 -7.66 0.15 -7.26
CA SER A 65 -7.23 0.51 -8.62
C SER A 65 -6.28 -0.50 -9.25
N HIS A 66 -5.73 -1.45 -8.49
CA HIS A 66 -4.74 -2.39 -8.97
C HIS A 66 -5.26 -3.83 -9.02
N THR A 67 -4.83 -4.58 -10.04
CA THR A 67 -5.22 -6.00 -10.22
C THR A 67 -4.76 -6.91 -9.09
N TRP A 68 -3.72 -6.51 -8.38
CA TRP A 68 -3.10 -7.27 -7.31
C TRP A 68 -4.01 -7.44 -6.07
N TYR A 69 -4.92 -6.51 -5.84
CA TYR A 69 -5.85 -6.59 -4.70
C TYR A 69 -6.66 -7.89 -4.68
N ARG A 70 -7.01 -8.44 -5.85
CA ARG A 70 -7.68 -9.74 -5.93
C ARG A 70 -6.87 -10.87 -5.30
N THR A 71 -5.55 -10.84 -5.40
CA THR A 71 -4.69 -11.84 -4.74
C THR A 71 -4.66 -11.62 -3.23
N MET A 72 -4.53 -10.38 -2.77
CA MET A 72 -4.58 -10.01 -1.36
C MET A 72 -5.90 -10.41 -0.70
N VAL A 73 -7.02 -10.13 -1.37
CA VAL A 73 -8.36 -10.53 -0.92
C VAL A 73 -8.46 -12.04 -0.73
N ARG A 74 -7.99 -12.83 -1.71
CA ARG A 74 -8.03 -14.30 -1.61
C ARG A 74 -7.20 -14.83 -0.44
N GLU A 75 -6.02 -14.29 -0.19
CA GLU A 75 -5.18 -14.72 0.94
C GLU A 75 -5.80 -14.28 2.27
N PHE A 76 -6.41 -13.11 2.34
CA PHE A 76 -7.16 -12.66 3.50
C PHE A 76 -8.39 -13.54 3.79
N GLU A 77 -9.20 -13.86 2.78
CA GLU A 77 -10.37 -14.76 2.92
C GLU A 77 -9.96 -16.18 3.33
N LYS A 78 -8.79 -16.67 2.93
CA LYS A 78 -8.28 -17.96 3.41
C LYS A 78 -7.98 -17.93 4.91
N LYS A 79 -7.42 -16.84 5.40
CA LYS A 79 -7.12 -16.67 6.83
C LYS A 79 -8.39 -16.43 7.66
N TYR A 80 -9.31 -15.65 7.13
CA TYR A 80 -10.56 -15.25 7.80
C TYR A 80 -11.79 -15.68 6.98
N PRO A 81 -12.09 -16.99 6.89
CA PRO A 81 -13.10 -17.53 5.97
C PRO A 81 -14.55 -17.12 6.33
N PHE A 82 -14.74 -16.48 7.46
CA PHE A 82 -16.01 -15.91 7.87
C PHE A 82 -16.28 -14.50 7.30
N ILE A 83 -15.33 -13.92 6.55
CA ILE A 83 -15.49 -12.63 5.89
C ILE A 83 -15.55 -12.84 4.38
N LYS A 84 -16.59 -12.29 3.74
CA LYS A 84 -16.68 -12.21 2.28
C LYS A 84 -16.26 -10.83 1.80
N VAL A 85 -15.21 -10.76 0.98
CA VAL A 85 -14.76 -9.49 0.41
C VAL A 85 -15.37 -9.28 -0.96
N SER A 86 -16.10 -8.18 -1.13
CA SER A 86 -16.52 -7.69 -2.44
C SER A 86 -15.48 -6.68 -2.96
N GLU A 87 -15.06 -6.84 -4.20
CA GLU A 87 -14.07 -5.96 -4.82
C GLU A 87 -14.73 -5.14 -5.96
N TYR A 88 -14.63 -3.83 -5.88
CA TYR A 88 -14.85 -2.96 -7.03
C TYR A 88 -13.50 -2.45 -7.54
N ARG A 89 -13.16 -2.82 -8.79
CA ARG A 89 -11.88 -2.44 -9.39
C ARG A 89 -12.07 -1.63 -10.67
N THR A 90 -11.43 -0.46 -10.70
CA THR A 90 -11.33 0.39 -11.88
C THR A 90 -10.00 1.16 -11.83
N ASP A 91 -9.73 2.02 -12.82
CA ASP A 91 -8.61 2.95 -12.72
C ASP A 91 -8.81 3.98 -11.60
N GLY A 92 -7.71 4.57 -11.14
CA GLY A 92 -7.75 5.44 -9.96
C GLY A 92 -8.66 6.67 -10.12
N ARG A 93 -8.76 7.28 -11.30
CA ARG A 93 -9.61 8.46 -11.53
C ARG A 93 -11.11 8.11 -11.46
N ASN A 94 -11.51 7.03 -12.12
CA ASN A 94 -12.88 6.54 -12.06
C ASN A 94 -13.25 6.04 -10.67
N LEU A 95 -12.31 5.44 -9.95
CA LEU A 95 -12.49 5.01 -8.57
C LEU A 95 -12.81 6.19 -7.66
N ILE A 96 -12.02 7.27 -7.71
CA ILE A 96 -12.25 8.49 -6.91
C ILE A 96 -13.59 9.10 -7.28
N LYS A 97 -13.84 9.30 -8.57
CA LYS A 97 -15.09 9.90 -9.05
C LYS A 97 -16.29 9.18 -8.45
N ARG A 98 -16.31 7.86 -8.57
CA ARG A 98 -17.39 7.04 -8.02
C ARG A 98 -17.50 7.17 -6.49
N ALA A 99 -16.39 7.00 -5.77
CA ALA A 99 -16.42 7.07 -4.31
C ALA A 99 -16.93 8.43 -3.80
N LEU A 100 -16.50 9.53 -4.42
CA LEU A 100 -16.95 10.87 -4.03
C LEU A 100 -18.42 11.13 -4.42
N GLU A 101 -18.89 10.63 -5.56
CA GLU A 101 -20.30 10.73 -5.97
C GLU A 101 -21.20 9.95 -4.99
N GLU A 102 -20.83 8.74 -4.61
CA GLU A 102 -21.56 7.94 -3.62
C GLU A 102 -21.62 8.64 -2.27
N ILE A 103 -20.49 9.15 -1.77
CA ILE A 103 -20.40 9.88 -0.49
C ILE A 103 -21.27 11.15 -0.52
N ARG A 104 -21.22 11.94 -1.59
CA ARG A 104 -22.06 13.13 -1.77
C ARG A 104 -23.56 12.80 -1.83
N ALA A 105 -23.90 11.63 -2.35
CA ALA A 105 -25.27 11.10 -2.33
C ALA A 105 -25.68 10.51 -0.96
N GLY A 106 -24.79 10.56 0.05
CA GLY A 106 -25.03 9.95 1.37
C GLY A 106 -24.90 8.43 1.40
N GLN A 107 -24.37 7.82 0.33
CA GLN A 107 -24.16 6.39 0.20
C GLN A 107 -22.71 6.05 0.58
N TYR A 108 -22.54 5.32 1.68
CA TYR A 108 -21.24 4.88 2.16
C TYR A 108 -21.10 3.39 1.84
N ILE A 109 -20.57 3.07 0.67
CA ILE A 109 -20.49 1.69 0.16
C ILE A 109 -19.11 1.09 0.43
N ALA A 110 -18.04 1.84 0.16
CA ALA A 110 -16.68 1.36 0.35
C ALA A 110 -16.28 1.37 1.83
N ASP A 111 -15.76 0.27 2.33
CA ASP A 111 -15.15 0.17 3.65
C ASP A 111 -13.67 0.56 3.61
N VAL A 112 -12.95 0.06 2.61
CA VAL A 112 -11.53 0.34 2.36
C VAL A 112 -11.37 0.85 0.93
N ILE A 113 -10.60 1.92 0.78
CA ILE A 113 -10.17 2.42 -0.54
C ILE A 113 -8.66 2.24 -0.64
N ALA A 114 -8.22 1.66 -1.77
CA ALA A 114 -6.82 1.32 -1.99
C ALA A 114 -6.37 1.73 -3.40
N THR A 115 -5.46 2.72 -3.49
CA THR A 115 -4.94 3.28 -4.74
C THR A 115 -3.60 3.99 -4.54
N THR A 116 -3.13 4.78 -5.51
CA THR A 116 -1.87 5.53 -5.42
C THR A 116 -2.00 6.85 -4.67
N GLY A 117 -0.87 7.45 -4.27
CA GLY A 117 -0.79 8.61 -3.37
C GLY A 117 -1.62 9.81 -3.80
N GLU A 118 -1.49 10.26 -5.07
CA GLU A 118 -2.25 11.41 -5.61
C GLU A 118 -3.76 11.28 -5.35
N GLN A 119 -4.32 10.08 -5.62
CA GLN A 119 -5.74 9.82 -5.43
C GLN A 119 -6.13 9.73 -3.96
N MET A 120 -5.28 9.14 -3.13
CA MET A 120 -5.52 9.07 -1.69
C MET A 120 -5.50 10.46 -1.05
N ASP A 121 -4.58 11.33 -1.45
CA ASP A 121 -4.49 12.69 -0.94
C ASP A 121 -5.71 13.54 -1.31
N LEU A 122 -6.23 13.40 -2.52
CA LEU A 122 -7.46 14.08 -2.91
C LEU A 122 -8.63 13.65 -2.00
N MET A 123 -8.81 12.34 -1.79
CA MET A 123 -9.88 11.83 -0.92
C MET A 123 -9.67 12.19 0.55
N LYS A 124 -8.42 12.26 1.03
CA LYS A 124 -8.11 12.75 2.39
C LYS A 124 -8.57 14.19 2.59
N ARG A 125 -8.34 15.07 1.60
CA ARG A 125 -8.81 16.49 1.66
C ARG A 125 -10.34 16.59 1.68
N GLU A 126 -11.02 15.67 0.98
CA GLU A 126 -12.49 15.58 1.00
C GLU A 126 -13.02 14.93 2.30
N GLY A 127 -12.15 14.60 3.27
CA GLY A 127 -12.54 14.03 4.56
C GLY A 127 -13.06 12.59 4.49
N VAL A 128 -12.63 11.82 3.48
CA VAL A 128 -13.13 10.47 3.23
C VAL A 128 -12.63 9.47 4.27
N PHE A 129 -11.42 9.65 4.81
CA PHE A 129 -10.74 8.64 5.61
C PHE A 129 -10.89 8.86 7.11
N LEU A 130 -10.97 7.74 7.85
CA LEU A 130 -10.84 7.67 9.29
C LEU A 130 -9.38 7.43 9.68
N GLU A 131 -8.88 8.16 10.68
CA GLU A 131 -7.59 7.85 11.29
C GLU A 131 -7.64 6.47 11.97
N HIS A 132 -6.65 5.64 11.70
CA HIS A 132 -6.52 4.33 12.31
C HIS A 132 -5.08 4.02 12.73
N HIS A 133 -4.93 3.06 13.62
CA HIS A 133 -3.63 2.51 13.99
C HIS A 133 -3.09 1.64 12.86
N VAL A 134 -1.78 1.72 12.61
CA VAL A 134 -1.05 0.81 11.73
C VAL A 134 0.05 0.14 12.54
N SER A 135 -0.03 -1.18 12.63
CA SER A 135 0.96 -2.00 13.33
C SER A 135 2.35 -1.78 12.71
N ASP A 136 3.37 -1.68 13.56
CA ASP A 136 4.75 -1.53 13.11
C ASP A 136 5.03 -0.33 12.20
N ALA A 137 4.21 0.73 12.25
CA ALA A 137 4.37 1.94 11.45
C ALA A 137 5.79 2.55 11.55
N ARG A 138 6.50 2.31 12.67
CA ARG A 138 7.90 2.71 12.85
C ARG A 138 8.87 2.10 11.84
N ASN A 139 8.51 0.94 11.28
CA ASN A 139 9.34 0.20 10.32
C ASN A 139 9.08 0.62 8.86
N TYR A 140 8.26 1.64 8.64
CA TYR A 140 8.00 2.22 7.33
C TYR A 140 8.77 3.54 7.16
N PRO A 141 9.28 3.86 5.96
CA PRO A 141 9.83 5.19 5.65
C PRO A 141 8.83 6.30 5.94
N GLU A 142 9.31 7.49 6.29
CA GLU A 142 8.42 8.63 6.54
C GLU A 142 7.64 9.06 5.30
N ASP A 143 8.26 8.95 4.11
CA ASP A 143 7.68 9.35 2.82
C ASP A 143 6.40 8.58 2.46
N VAL A 144 6.18 7.40 3.06
CA VAL A 144 5.00 6.56 2.79
C VAL A 144 3.97 6.57 3.93
N LYS A 145 4.09 7.52 4.88
CA LYS A 145 3.21 7.64 6.05
C LYS A 145 2.40 8.92 6.01
N HIS A 146 1.09 8.81 5.84
CA HIS A 146 0.18 9.96 5.85
C HIS A 146 -0.51 10.07 7.23
N LYS A 147 0.18 10.80 8.10
CA LYS A 147 -0.21 10.96 9.51
C LYS A 147 -1.45 11.85 9.67
N GLY A 148 -2.29 11.47 10.62
CA GLY A 148 -3.30 12.32 11.22
C GLY A 148 -2.84 12.88 12.57
N LYS A 149 -3.79 13.27 13.41
CA LYS A 149 -3.50 13.78 14.76
C LYS A 149 -3.13 12.67 15.74
N ASN A 150 -3.79 11.53 15.65
CA ASN A 150 -3.68 10.43 16.62
C ASN A 150 -3.25 9.09 15.97
N GLY A 151 -3.24 9.01 14.65
CA GLY A 151 -2.92 7.80 13.90
C GLY A 151 -2.53 8.13 12.47
N PHE A 152 -2.91 7.25 11.55
CA PHE A 152 -2.66 7.39 10.13
C PHE A 152 -3.97 7.39 9.36
N PHE A 153 -4.09 8.24 8.34
CA PHE A 153 -5.17 8.12 7.36
C PHE A 153 -4.91 6.93 6.45
N TYR A 154 -3.66 6.73 6.06
CA TYR A 154 -3.17 5.57 5.31
C TYR A 154 -1.65 5.49 5.38
N VAL A 155 -1.12 4.28 5.13
CA VAL A 155 0.31 3.99 5.02
C VAL A 155 0.53 3.16 3.75
N GLY A 156 1.66 3.36 3.09
CA GLY A 156 2.04 2.57 1.92
C GLY A 156 2.19 1.11 2.29
N HIS A 157 1.58 0.22 1.51
CA HIS A 157 1.63 -1.21 1.79
C HIS A 157 2.39 -2.03 0.74
N TYR A 158 2.57 -1.51 -0.47
CA TYR A 158 3.55 -2.02 -1.42
C TYR A 158 4.06 -0.93 -2.36
N GLU A 159 5.20 -1.23 -2.97
CA GLU A 159 5.86 -0.39 -3.96
C GLU A 159 6.02 -1.15 -5.27
N THR A 160 6.04 -0.41 -6.37
CA THR A 160 6.46 -0.86 -7.69
C THR A 160 7.45 0.14 -8.28
N TYR A 161 8.39 -0.35 -9.07
CA TYR A 161 9.47 0.46 -9.61
C TYR A 161 9.33 0.60 -11.12
N ALA A 162 9.32 1.84 -11.62
CA ALA A 162 9.61 2.08 -13.03
C ALA A 162 11.12 1.89 -13.21
N SER A 163 11.47 0.77 -13.80
CA SER A 163 12.85 0.27 -13.93
C SER A 163 13.24 0.11 -15.39
N LEU A 164 14.50 -0.18 -15.63
CA LEU A 164 14.98 -0.61 -16.94
C LEU A 164 14.59 -2.06 -17.18
N GLY A 165 13.60 -2.30 -18.04
CA GLY A 165 13.34 -3.63 -18.60
C GLY A 165 14.09 -3.82 -19.91
N PHE A 166 14.69 -4.98 -20.15
CA PHE A 166 15.45 -5.27 -21.38
C PHE A 166 15.37 -6.74 -21.79
N ASN A 167 15.55 -7.01 -23.09
CA ASN A 167 15.57 -8.36 -23.65
C ASN A 167 16.99 -8.94 -23.57
N THR A 168 17.16 -10.06 -22.85
CA THR A 168 18.46 -10.68 -22.60
C THR A 168 19.04 -11.43 -23.80
N SER A 169 18.22 -11.75 -24.82
CA SER A 169 18.72 -12.27 -26.11
C SER A 169 19.36 -11.20 -26.97
N LEU A 170 18.99 -9.91 -26.77
CA LEU A 170 19.52 -8.78 -27.50
C LEU A 170 20.61 -8.02 -26.74
N ILE A 171 20.52 -8.02 -25.41
CA ILE A 171 21.39 -7.29 -24.50
C ILE A 171 21.82 -8.24 -23.38
N PRO A 172 23.04 -8.78 -23.45
CA PRO A 172 23.58 -9.60 -22.35
C PRO A 172 23.55 -8.84 -21.03
N LEU A 173 23.28 -9.53 -19.93
CA LEU A 173 23.14 -8.93 -18.58
C LEU A 173 24.37 -8.08 -18.20
N ALA A 174 25.56 -8.52 -18.58
CA ALA A 174 26.81 -7.80 -18.31
C ALA A 174 26.92 -6.44 -19.04
N GLU A 175 26.20 -6.29 -20.16
CA GLU A 175 26.22 -5.12 -21.02
C GLU A 175 25.04 -4.16 -20.79
N ALA A 176 24.02 -4.59 -20.03
CA ALA A 176 22.85 -3.78 -19.74
C ALA A 176 23.24 -2.49 -18.98
N PRO A 177 22.59 -1.36 -19.24
CA PRO A 177 22.78 -0.13 -18.48
C PRO A 177 22.57 -0.37 -16.97
N LYS A 178 23.49 0.10 -16.13
CA LYS A 178 23.44 -0.03 -14.67
C LYS A 178 23.09 1.29 -13.97
N THR A 179 23.29 2.38 -14.67
CA THR A 179 23.02 3.74 -14.18
C THR A 179 22.25 4.53 -15.21
N MET A 180 21.64 5.63 -14.78
CA MET A 180 21.01 6.57 -15.72
C MET A 180 22.02 7.11 -16.74
N LEU A 181 23.29 7.34 -16.36
CA LEU A 181 24.32 7.84 -17.26
C LEU A 181 24.66 6.85 -18.36
N ASP A 182 24.57 5.55 -18.10
CA ASP A 182 24.84 4.52 -19.12
C ASP A 182 23.84 4.58 -20.29
N LEU A 183 22.64 5.15 -20.08
CA LEU A 183 21.66 5.35 -21.14
C LEU A 183 22.12 6.35 -22.20
N LEU A 184 23.10 7.20 -21.90
CA LEU A 184 23.68 8.16 -22.84
C LEU A 184 24.70 7.52 -23.80
N HIS A 185 25.10 6.26 -23.58
CA HIS A 185 26.07 5.62 -24.43
C HIS A 185 25.53 5.44 -25.87
N PRO A 186 26.27 5.79 -26.91
CA PRO A 186 25.81 5.78 -28.32
C PRO A 186 25.24 4.43 -28.77
N LYS A 187 25.66 3.31 -28.18
CA LYS A 187 25.14 1.98 -28.53
C LYS A 187 23.63 1.82 -28.31
N TRP A 188 23.01 2.71 -27.51
CA TRP A 188 21.58 2.69 -27.22
C TRP A 188 20.75 3.57 -28.17
N LYS A 189 21.38 4.32 -29.04
CA LYS A 189 20.68 5.20 -29.97
C LYS A 189 19.67 4.43 -30.81
N GLY A 190 18.41 4.89 -30.82
CA GLY A 190 17.28 4.26 -31.52
C GLY A 190 16.77 2.95 -30.93
N LYS A 191 17.33 2.47 -29.79
CA LYS A 191 16.97 1.19 -29.18
C LYS A 191 16.03 1.33 -27.99
N MET A 192 15.81 2.54 -27.48
CA MET A 192 14.99 2.81 -26.30
C MET A 192 13.57 3.21 -26.66
N SER A 193 12.62 2.78 -25.85
CA SER A 193 11.24 3.30 -25.86
C SER A 193 10.80 3.66 -24.45
N ILE A 194 9.91 4.67 -24.33
CA ILE A 194 9.23 5.05 -23.11
C ILE A 194 7.71 5.07 -23.36
N VAL A 195 6.91 4.95 -22.31
CA VAL A 195 5.43 5.08 -22.43
C VAL A 195 5.00 6.55 -22.35
N SER A 196 3.89 6.90 -23.03
CA SER A 196 3.25 8.22 -22.94
C SER A 196 2.30 8.39 -21.75
N THR A 197 2.15 7.35 -20.93
CA THR A 197 1.26 7.36 -19.76
C THR A 197 1.89 8.09 -18.58
N THR A 198 1.15 8.20 -17.47
CA THR A 198 1.62 8.77 -16.20
C THR A 198 2.99 8.21 -15.76
N THR A 199 3.28 6.93 -16.04
CA THR A 199 4.60 6.34 -15.74
C THR A 199 5.74 7.02 -16.49
N GLY A 200 5.56 7.31 -17.78
CA GLY A 200 6.54 8.07 -18.56
C GLY A 200 6.68 9.51 -18.08
N THR A 201 5.56 10.16 -17.76
CA THR A 201 5.56 11.52 -17.19
C THR A 201 6.32 11.58 -15.87
N ARG A 202 6.09 10.61 -14.96
CA ARG A 202 6.84 10.47 -13.69
C ARG A 202 8.34 10.27 -13.94
N TRP A 203 8.68 9.42 -14.89
CA TRP A 203 10.08 9.19 -15.23
C TRP A 203 10.75 10.46 -15.73
N VAL A 204 10.10 11.25 -16.61
CA VAL A 204 10.59 12.57 -17.06
C VAL A 204 10.73 13.53 -15.89
N GLY A 205 9.73 13.62 -15.00
CA GLY A 205 9.77 14.48 -13.82
C GLY A 205 10.90 14.09 -12.86
N SER A 206 11.01 12.83 -12.51
CA SER A 206 12.10 12.34 -11.64
C SER A 206 13.48 12.56 -12.29
N THR A 207 13.59 12.35 -13.59
CA THR A 207 14.85 12.57 -14.33
C THR A 207 15.21 14.06 -14.37
N LEU A 208 14.24 14.94 -14.61
CA LEU A 208 14.44 16.39 -14.56
C LEU A 208 14.97 16.85 -13.20
N GLU A 209 14.38 16.35 -12.13
CA GLU A 209 14.74 16.77 -10.77
C GLU A 209 16.09 16.26 -10.28
N ASN A 210 16.46 15.04 -10.70
CA ASN A 210 17.69 14.42 -10.20
C ASN A 210 18.88 14.64 -11.13
N PHE A 211 18.68 14.87 -12.43
CA PHE A 211 19.73 14.97 -13.43
C PHE A 211 19.68 16.27 -14.26
N GLY A 212 18.60 17.02 -14.13
CA GLY A 212 18.43 18.29 -14.83
C GLY A 212 17.96 18.17 -16.29
N ARG A 213 17.64 19.33 -16.88
CA ARG A 213 17.11 19.44 -18.24
C ARG A 213 18.13 19.00 -19.29
N GLU A 214 19.39 19.37 -19.13
CA GLU A 214 20.46 19.00 -20.06
C GLU A 214 20.61 17.49 -20.24
N TYR A 215 20.45 16.73 -19.15
CA TYR A 215 20.44 15.27 -19.22
C TYR A 215 19.27 14.73 -20.06
N LEU A 216 18.06 15.27 -19.86
CA LEU A 216 16.88 14.89 -20.65
C LEU A 216 17.05 15.21 -22.14
N GLU A 217 17.69 16.33 -22.48
CA GLU A 217 17.99 16.71 -23.85
C GLU A 217 18.99 15.71 -24.49
N LYS A 218 20.04 15.31 -23.77
CA LYS A 218 20.97 14.26 -24.19
C LYS A 218 20.29 12.91 -24.37
N ILE A 219 19.36 12.53 -23.47
CA ILE A 219 18.56 11.32 -23.64
C ILE A 219 17.67 11.42 -24.88
N ALA A 220 17.10 12.59 -25.16
CA ALA A 220 16.32 12.80 -26.35
C ALA A 220 17.16 12.57 -27.64
N GLU A 221 18.42 12.98 -27.67
CA GLU A 221 19.35 12.73 -28.77
C GLU A 221 19.61 11.24 -29.04
N GLN A 222 19.31 10.35 -28.07
CA GLN A 222 19.34 8.90 -28.25
C GLN A 222 18.18 8.35 -29.10
N GLU A 223 17.35 9.20 -29.72
CA GLU A 223 16.21 8.81 -30.56
C GLU A 223 15.21 7.88 -29.83
N VAL A 224 14.93 8.20 -28.56
CA VAL A 224 13.97 7.45 -27.76
C VAL A 224 12.57 7.55 -28.38
N LYS A 225 11.90 6.42 -28.57
CA LYS A 225 10.53 6.35 -29.10
C LYS A 225 9.51 6.44 -27.98
N VAL A 226 8.46 7.23 -28.18
CA VAL A 226 7.33 7.29 -27.25
C VAL A 226 6.22 6.36 -27.72
N GLN A 227 5.83 5.41 -26.87
CA GLN A 227 4.81 4.42 -27.15
C GLN A 227 3.49 4.81 -26.46
N ASN A 228 2.42 4.92 -27.22
CA ASN A 228 1.09 5.24 -26.68
C ASN A 228 0.40 3.96 -26.17
N MET A 229 0.95 3.40 -25.11
CA MET A 229 0.44 2.18 -24.46
C MET A 229 0.79 2.15 -22.98
N SER A 230 0.23 1.19 -22.25
CA SER A 230 0.58 0.94 -20.85
C SER A 230 2.00 0.36 -20.68
N GLY A 231 2.59 0.48 -19.49
CA GLY A 231 3.86 -0.19 -19.19
C GLY A 231 3.80 -1.72 -19.38
N ALA A 232 2.65 -2.35 -19.12
CA ALA A 232 2.45 -3.77 -19.42
C ALA A 232 2.45 -4.06 -20.92
N GLY A 233 1.89 -3.18 -21.75
CA GLY A 233 1.98 -3.29 -23.22
C GLY A 233 3.41 -3.16 -23.70
N LEU A 234 4.16 -2.16 -23.21
CA LEU A 234 5.55 -1.96 -23.57
C LEU A 234 6.44 -3.12 -23.10
N SER A 235 6.15 -3.75 -21.95
CA SER A 235 6.86 -4.96 -21.52
C SER A 235 6.68 -6.12 -22.51
N GLY A 236 5.51 -6.23 -23.14
CA GLY A 236 5.26 -7.19 -24.23
C GLY A 236 6.18 -6.98 -25.42
N LEU A 237 6.42 -5.73 -25.83
CA LEU A 237 7.36 -5.40 -26.91
C LEU A 237 8.83 -5.68 -26.53
N VAL A 238 9.18 -5.55 -25.25
CA VAL A 238 10.51 -5.96 -24.76
C VAL A 238 10.62 -7.49 -24.75
N VAL A 239 9.59 -8.20 -24.32
CA VAL A 239 9.55 -9.68 -24.35
C VAL A 239 9.71 -10.22 -25.78
N SER A 240 9.05 -9.62 -26.76
CA SER A 240 9.17 -10.03 -28.18
C SER A 240 10.50 -9.62 -28.83
N GLY A 241 11.27 -8.72 -28.23
CA GLY A 241 12.50 -8.16 -28.79
C GLY A 241 12.27 -7.01 -29.78
N GLU A 242 11.04 -6.56 -30.02
CA GLU A 242 10.74 -5.39 -30.84
C GLU A 242 11.32 -4.10 -30.25
N VAL A 243 11.28 -3.99 -28.92
CA VAL A 243 11.96 -2.94 -28.15
C VAL A 243 13.07 -3.58 -27.33
N PRO A 244 14.35 -3.29 -27.63
CA PRO A 244 15.45 -3.88 -26.88
C PRO A 244 15.47 -3.55 -25.39
N LEU A 245 15.16 -2.28 -25.01
CA LEU A 245 15.14 -1.83 -23.63
C LEU A 245 14.20 -0.62 -23.41
N SER A 246 13.69 -0.49 -22.19
CA SER A 246 12.86 0.65 -21.77
C SER A 246 13.07 0.97 -20.29
N PRO A 247 13.30 2.26 -19.93
CA PRO A 247 13.42 2.68 -18.53
C PRO A 247 12.06 2.97 -17.83
N THR A 248 10.94 2.70 -18.50
CA THR A 248 9.60 3.02 -17.99
C THR A 248 8.69 1.80 -17.84
N ILE A 249 9.28 0.64 -17.57
CA ILE A 249 8.55 -0.61 -17.33
C ILE A 249 8.57 -0.92 -15.85
N PHE A 250 7.42 -1.35 -15.31
CA PHE A 250 7.39 -1.85 -13.95
C PHE A 250 8.16 -3.18 -13.85
N ASP A 251 9.07 -3.24 -12.90
CA ASP A 251 9.86 -4.42 -12.55
C ASP A 251 9.01 -5.69 -12.37
N ALA A 252 7.82 -5.56 -11.78
CA ALA A 252 6.88 -6.66 -11.61
C ALA A 252 6.45 -7.30 -12.95
N ASN A 253 6.28 -6.50 -14.03
CA ASN A 253 5.90 -7.02 -15.35
C ASN A 253 7.02 -7.88 -15.94
N ILE A 254 8.27 -7.43 -15.82
CA ILE A 254 9.44 -8.16 -16.31
C ILE A 254 9.69 -9.41 -15.45
N THR A 255 9.58 -9.30 -14.14
CA THR A 255 9.72 -10.43 -13.21
C THR A 255 8.71 -11.54 -13.54
N GLN A 256 7.44 -11.20 -13.77
CA GLN A 256 6.42 -12.17 -14.16
C GLN A 256 6.69 -12.81 -15.53
N ALA A 257 7.17 -12.03 -16.51
CA ALA A 257 7.54 -12.56 -17.82
C ALA A 257 8.73 -13.50 -17.72
N LYS A 258 9.76 -13.14 -16.95
CA LYS A 258 10.95 -13.97 -16.69
C LYS A 258 10.58 -15.28 -16.01
N GLN A 259 9.67 -15.27 -15.02
CA GLN A 259 9.16 -16.48 -14.36
C GLN A 259 8.42 -17.42 -15.32
N LYS A 260 7.86 -16.90 -16.41
CA LYS A 260 7.25 -17.68 -17.49
C LYS A 260 8.23 -18.13 -18.58
N GLY A 261 9.54 -17.89 -18.38
CA GLY A 261 10.60 -18.30 -19.30
C GLY A 261 10.93 -17.29 -20.39
N ALA A 262 10.40 -16.06 -20.35
CA ALA A 262 10.76 -15.03 -21.34
C ALA A 262 12.23 -14.60 -21.17
N PRO A 263 12.97 -14.32 -22.26
CA PRO A 263 14.36 -13.89 -22.22
C PRO A 263 14.45 -12.39 -21.88
N VAL A 264 14.05 -12.03 -20.68
CA VAL A 264 14.06 -10.64 -20.21
C VAL A 264 14.64 -10.54 -18.81
N ASP A 265 15.16 -9.36 -18.48
CA ASP A 265 15.57 -8.99 -17.14
C ASP A 265 15.32 -7.51 -16.89
N TRP A 266 15.48 -7.09 -15.64
CA TRP A 266 15.33 -5.70 -15.27
C TRP A 266 16.47 -5.25 -14.35
N GLN A 267 16.70 -3.93 -14.33
CA GLN A 267 17.65 -3.28 -13.43
C GLN A 267 17.06 -2.00 -12.84
N PRO A 268 17.29 -1.69 -11.56
CA PRO A 268 17.00 -0.38 -11.02
C PRO A 268 17.98 0.63 -11.64
N LEU A 269 17.45 1.75 -12.16
CA LEU A 269 18.26 2.91 -12.55
C LEU A 269 18.03 3.98 -11.48
N GLU A 270 18.97 4.12 -10.57
CA GLU A 270 18.83 4.98 -9.40
C GLU A 270 18.98 6.48 -9.73
N PRO A 271 18.18 7.36 -9.08
CA PRO A 271 17.10 7.03 -8.18
C PRO A 271 15.90 6.42 -8.90
N VAL A 272 15.42 5.27 -8.39
CA VAL A 272 14.35 4.50 -9.02
C VAL A 272 13.01 5.20 -8.81
N VAL A 273 12.29 5.49 -9.88
CA VAL A 273 10.92 6.04 -9.80
C VAL A 273 10.01 5.02 -9.14
N THR A 274 9.57 5.37 -7.95
CA THR A 274 8.79 4.49 -7.07
C THR A 274 7.34 4.94 -7.03
N THR A 275 6.42 4.02 -7.28
CA THR A 275 4.99 4.23 -7.07
C THR A 275 4.55 3.43 -5.88
N VAL A 276 3.92 4.10 -4.92
CA VAL A 276 3.41 3.51 -3.69
C VAL A 276 1.91 3.29 -3.80
N ALA A 277 1.45 2.13 -3.36
CA ALA A 277 0.04 1.84 -3.16
C ALA A 277 -0.30 1.97 -1.68
N TYR A 278 -1.39 2.65 -1.42
CA TYR A 278 -1.92 2.94 -0.09
C TYR A 278 -3.29 2.31 0.10
N ALA A 279 -3.65 2.06 1.34
CA ALA A 279 -4.98 1.64 1.72
C ALA A 279 -5.43 2.41 2.96
N GLY A 280 -6.68 2.87 2.96
CA GLY A 280 -7.27 3.60 4.08
C GLY A 280 -8.72 3.21 4.30
N MET A 281 -9.15 3.21 5.57
CA MET A 281 -10.53 2.98 5.96
C MET A 281 -11.37 4.23 5.74
N THR A 282 -12.57 4.09 5.18
CA THR A 282 -13.49 5.21 5.03
C THR A 282 -14.10 5.63 6.39
N LEU A 283 -14.40 6.91 6.52
CA LEU A 283 -14.93 7.51 7.77
C LEU A 283 -16.23 6.86 8.25
N LYS A 284 -17.06 6.40 7.31
CA LYS A 284 -18.35 5.76 7.60
C LYS A 284 -18.44 4.38 6.97
N ALA A 285 -17.38 3.60 7.13
CA ALA A 285 -17.34 2.22 6.68
C ALA A 285 -18.52 1.41 7.22
N PRO A 286 -19.30 0.73 6.35
CA PRO A 286 -20.41 -0.13 6.78
C PRO A 286 -19.95 -1.33 7.64
N HIS A 287 -18.75 -1.85 7.40
CA HIS A 287 -18.20 -3.02 8.06
C HIS A 287 -16.84 -2.69 8.73
N PRO A 288 -16.84 -1.84 9.78
CA PRO A 288 -15.60 -1.26 10.29
C PRO A 288 -14.64 -2.27 10.94
N HIS A 289 -15.16 -3.35 11.57
CA HIS A 289 -14.29 -4.37 12.18
C HIS A 289 -13.57 -5.19 11.12
N ALA A 290 -14.27 -5.60 10.06
CA ALA A 290 -13.69 -6.34 8.95
C ALA A 290 -12.67 -5.48 8.18
N ALA A 291 -12.97 -4.19 7.97
CA ALA A 291 -12.07 -3.24 7.35
C ALA A 291 -10.77 -3.04 8.15
N LEU A 292 -10.87 -2.83 9.46
CA LEU A 292 -9.71 -2.69 10.34
C LEU A 292 -8.91 -3.99 10.42
N LEU A 293 -9.57 -5.15 10.50
CA LEU A 293 -8.89 -6.45 10.50
C LEU A 293 -8.11 -6.68 9.20
N TYR A 294 -8.67 -6.26 8.05
CA TYR A 294 -7.98 -6.31 6.78
C TYR A 294 -6.76 -5.39 6.74
N LEU A 295 -6.88 -4.16 7.22
CA LEU A 295 -5.76 -3.21 7.26
C LEU A 295 -4.66 -3.66 8.23
N ASP A 296 -5.03 -4.19 9.41
CA ASP A 296 -4.07 -4.76 10.36
C ASP A 296 -3.31 -5.95 9.74
N TRP A 297 -4.01 -6.86 9.05
CA TRP A 297 -3.39 -7.97 8.34
C TRP A 297 -2.50 -7.50 7.18
N LEU A 298 -2.98 -6.54 6.38
CA LEU A 298 -2.25 -6.00 5.23
C LEU A 298 -0.88 -5.45 5.64
N HIS A 299 -0.82 -4.76 6.78
CA HIS A 299 0.39 -4.16 7.33
C HIS A 299 1.19 -5.09 8.25
N SER A 300 0.67 -6.28 8.58
CA SER A 300 1.37 -7.28 9.39
C SER A 300 2.58 -7.86 8.63
N THR A 301 3.48 -8.52 9.36
CA THR A 301 4.61 -9.24 8.75
C THR A 301 4.12 -10.30 7.76
N GLU A 302 3.04 -11.02 8.08
CA GLU A 302 2.43 -12.02 7.19
C GLU A 302 1.94 -11.40 5.88
N GLY A 303 1.14 -10.33 5.95
CA GLY A 303 0.63 -9.63 4.78
C GLY A 303 1.75 -9.05 3.91
N GLN A 304 2.78 -8.49 4.53
CA GLN A 304 3.91 -7.91 3.82
C GLN A 304 4.83 -8.96 3.16
N LEU A 305 5.04 -10.11 3.79
CA LEU A 305 5.74 -11.23 3.18
C LEU A 305 4.95 -11.83 2.01
N MET A 306 3.62 -11.88 2.11
CA MET A 306 2.75 -12.29 1.01
C MET A 306 2.87 -11.35 -0.19
N ILE A 307 2.95 -10.04 0.04
CA ILE A 307 3.19 -9.02 -1.00
C ILE A 307 4.51 -9.31 -1.72
N GLN A 308 5.59 -9.57 -0.99
CA GLN A 308 6.90 -9.91 -1.57
C GLN A 308 6.84 -11.23 -2.38
N LYS A 309 6.19 -12.26 -1.85
CA LYS A 309 6.00 -13.54 -2.55
C LYS A 309 5.27 -13.36 -3.87
N GLY A 310 4.42 -12.37 -3.96
CA GLY A 310 3.71 -12.01 -5.19
C GLY A 310 4.50 -11.18 -6.18
N GLY A 311 5.76 -10.86 -5.90
CA GLY A 311 6.64 -10.10 -6.79
C GLY A 311 6.44 -8.58 -6.70
N LEU A 312 5.83 -8.10 -5.63
CA LEU A 312 5.77 -6.69 -5.26
C LEU A 312 6.75 -6.40 -4.11
N TRP A 313 7.02 -5.13 -3.86
CA TRP A 313 7.98 -4.75 -2.84
C TRP A 313 7.26 -4.16 -1.62
N SER A 314 7.62 -4.66 -0.46
CA SER A 314 7.17 -4.05 0.78
C SER A 314 8.00 -2.79 1.07
N PRO A 315 7.37 -1.68 1.47
CA PRO A 315 8.09 -0.53 1.99
C PRO A 315 8.66 -0.74 3.40
N ARG A 316 8.25 -1.80 4.13
CA ARG A 316 8.77 -2.09 5.47
C ARG A 316 10.26 -2.44 5.45
N GLU A 317 11.05 -1.76 6.28
CA GLU A 317 12.51 -1.90 6.34
C GLU A 317 12.98 -3.16 7.08
N ASP A 318 12.13 -3.73 7.94
CA ASP A 318 12.45 -4.87 8.81
C ASP A 318 12.22 -6.25 8.20
N ILE A 319 11.60 -6.34 7.01
CA ILE A 319 11.27 -7.64 6.39
C ILE A 319 12.24 -8.10 5.30
N GLY A 320 13.41 -7.46 5.20
CA GLY A 320 14.55 -8.00 4.45
C GLY A 320 14.42 -8.00 2.93
N SER A 321 13.86 -6.97 2.32
CA SER A 321 13.84 -6.80 0.85
C SER A 321 15.16 -6.23 0.32
N THR A 322 15.66 -6.75 -0.81
CA THR A 322 16.80 -6.14 -1.53
C THR A 322 16.47 -4.74 -2.07
N ALA A 323 15.20 -4.45 -2.30
CA ALA A 323 14.71 -3.14 -2.72
C ALA A 323 14.91 -2.01 -1.69
N GLN A 324 15.15 -2.35 -0.42
CA GLN A 324 15.51 -1.38 0.61
C GLN A 324 16.85 -0.70 0.35
N LYS A 325 17.72 -1.32 -0.45
CA LYS A 325 19.05 -0.79 -0.82
C LYS A 325 18.99 0.21 -1.97
N PHE A 326 17.88 0.32 -2.69
CA PHE A 326 17.76 1.23 -3.81
C PHE A 326 17.55 2.67 -3.35
N LYS A 327 18.26 3.60 -3.97
CA LYS A 327 17.91 5.02 -3.87
C LYS A 327 16.60 5.23 -4.62
N LYS A 328 15.53 5.57 -3.91
CA LYS A 328 14.17 5.72 -4.45
C LYS A 328 13.85 7.17 -4.76
N SER A 329 12.96 7.38 -5.73
CA SER A 329 12.35 8.66 -6.05
C SER A 329 10.84 8.53 -5.88
N TYR A 330 10.35 9.02 -4.75
CA TYR A 330 8.91 9.12 -4.43
C TYR A 330 8.35 10.42 -5.01
N ILE A 331 8.34 10.49 -6.34
CA ILE A 331 8.01 11.75 -7.04
C ILE A 331 6.56 12.21 -6.81
N ASP A 332 5.65 11.27 -6.57
CA ASP A 332 4.23 11.56 -6.31
C ASP A 332 4.01 12.10 -4.90
N GLU A 333 4.81 11.68 -3.94
CA GLU A 333 4.72 12.06 -2.53
C GLU A 333 5.44 13.38 -2.22
N LYS A 334 6.29 13.83 -3.15
CA LYS A 334 7.12 15.04 -2.98
C LYS A 334 6.30 16.33 -2.97
N TYR A 335 5.19 16.35 -3.66
CA TYR A 335 4.37 17.54 -3.88
C TYR A 335 2.98 17.36 -3.28
N GLY A 336 2.40 18.48 -2.77
CA GLY A 336 0.98 18.51 -2.50
C GLY A 336 0.16 18.41 -3.81
N VAL A 337 -1.09 17.95 -3.73
CA VAL A 337 -1.92 17.60 -4.93
C VAL A 337 -2.00 18.73 -5.97
N GLU A 338 -2.19 20.00 -5.55
CA GLU A 338 -2.28 21.12 -6.53
C GLU A 338 -0.96 21.38 -7.24
N GLU A 339 0.15 21.23 -6.53
CA GLU A 339 1.48 21.38 -7.10
C GLU A 339 1.82 20.17 -7.97
N ALA A 340 1.48 18.96 -7.54
CA ALA A 340 1.62 17.74 -8.31
C ALA A 340 0.90 17.83 -9.66
N GLU A 341 -0.36 18.27 -9.70
CA GLU A 341 -1.10 18.47 -10.96
C GLU A 341 -0.37 19.42 -11.91
N LYS A 342 0.12 20.56 -11.41
CA LYS A 342 0.90 21.51 -12.22
C LYS A 342 2.19 20.87 -12.73
N LYS A 343 2.91 20.15 -11.87
CA LYS A 343 4.13 19.44 -12.23
C LYS A 343 3.89 18.36 -13.28
N TYR A 344 2.83 17.59 -13.16
CA TYR A 344 2.47 16.59 -14.17
C TYR A 344 2.21 17.22 -15.55
N VAL A 345 1.51 18.36 -15.59
CA VAL A 345 1.29 19.10 -16.84
C VAL A 345 2.61 19.63 -17.41
N GLU A 346 3.52 20.13 -16.56
CA GLU A 346 4.84 20.62 -16.94
C GLU A 346 5.69 19.47 -17.53
N TRP A 347 5.76 18.34 -16.85
CA TRP A 347 6.53 17.16 -17.27
C TRP A 347 5.95 16.52 -18.53
N ASP A 348 4.64 16.46 -18.69
CA ASP A 348 4.02 15.96 -19.92
C ASP A 348 4.37 16.88 -21.11
N LYS A 349 4.26 18.20 -20.94
CA LYS A 349 4.70 19.15 -21.98
C LYS A 349 6.16 18.97 -22.35
N LEU A 350 7.04 18.77 -21.36
CA LEU A 350 8.46 18.53 -21.58
C LEU A 350 8.68 17.21 -22.33
N MET A 351 7.99 16.14 -21.96
CA MET A 351 8.02 14.86 -22.67
C MET A 351 7.60 15.03 -24.14
N GLN A 352 6.51 15.75 -24.41
CA GLN A 352 6.05 16.04 -25.77
C GLN A 352 7.06 16.84 -26.56
N GLN A 353 7.69 17.86 -25.95
CA GLN A 353 8.70 18.70 -26.60
C GLN A 353 9.96 17.90 -26.98
N LEU A 354 10.49 17.11 -26.06
CA LEU A 354 11.79 16.46 -26.21
C LEU A 354 11.70 15.14 -27.00
N PHE A 355 10.63 14.39 -26.84
CA PHE A 355 10.58 13.01 -27.37
C PHE A 355 9.55 12.81 -28.48
N VAL A 356 8.52 13.67 -28.63
CA VAL A 356 7.48 13.49 -29.65
C VAL A 356 7.58 14.52 -30.76
N ARG A 357 7.69 15.81 -30.43
CA ARG A 357 7.69 16.92 -31.39
C ARG A 357 9.11 17.37 -31.72
N ARG A 358 9.98 16.45 -32.15
CA ARG A 358 11.30 16.87 -32.66
C ARG A 358 11.13 17.64 -33.96
N LYS A 359 11.51 18.92 -33.94
CA LYS A 359 11.71 19.71 -35.16
C LYS A 359 13.11 19.44 -35.73
#